data_749f5492beaaf35929d1f035192c2a52
#
_entry.id   749f5492beaaf35929d1f035192c2a52
#
_cell.length_a   1.000
_cell.length_b   1.000
_cell.length_c   1.000
_cell.angle_alpha   90.00
_cell.angle_beta   90.00
_cell.angle_gamma   90.00
#
_symmetry.space_group_name_H-M   'P 1'
#
loop_
_entity.id
_entity.type
_entity.pdbx_description
1 polymer ?
#
loop_
_entity_poly.entity_id
_entity_poly.type
_entity_poly.pdbx_seq_one_letter_code
_entity_poly.pdbx_strand_id
1 'polypeptide(L)' 'MMREEAVRLVQQLMDGSITDEAEADRAVAALRLGLRCPHISDYIYWDSDPEPSAEKVVDRAMAYKPFAL' A
#
# COMPACT_ATOMS: atom_id res chain seq x y z
N MET A 1 -5.02 4.02 -10.76
CA MET A 1 -3.85 4.53 -10.03
C MET A 1 -2.59 4.01 -10.68
N MET A 2 -1.64 4.89 -10.91
CA MET A 2 -0.36 4.49 -11.50
C MET A 2 0.57 3.96 -10.40
N ARG A 3 1.48 3.05 -10.78
CA ARG A 3 2.42 2.47 -9.83
C ARG A 3 3.23 3.53 -9.09
N GLU A 4 3.70 4.54 -9.79
CA GLU A 4 4.49 5.62 -9.18
C GLU A 4 3.71 6.36 -8.11
N GLU A 5 2.44 6.63 -8.37
CA GLU A 5 1.57 7.27 -7.40
C GLU A 5 1.35 6.39 -6.18
N ALA A 6 1.14 5.09 -6.42
CA ALA A 6 0.97 4.14 -5.34
C ALA A 6 2.22 4.04 -4.47
N VAL A 7 3.39 3.98 -5.09
CA VAL A 7 4.66 3.93 -4.36
C VAL A 7 4.83 5.18 -3.50
N ARG A 8 4.48 6.35 -4.03
CA ARG A 8 4.58 7.59 -3.28
C ARG A 8 3.67 7.58 -2.05
N LEU A 9 2.43 7.13 -2.21
CA LEU A 9 1.49 7.06 -1.08
C LEU A 9 1.97 6.09 -0.01
N VAL A 10 2.42 4.91 -0.41
CA VAL A 10 2.94 3.92 0.53
C VAL A 10 4.18 4.47 1.23
N GLN A 11 5.06 5.14 0.50
CA GLN A 11 6.26 5.74 1.07
C GLN A 11 5.89 6.76 2.16
N GLN A 12 4.90 7.60 1.91
CA GLN A 12 4.44 8.59 2.88
C GLN A 12 3.88 7.91 4.13
N LEU A 13 3.14 6.82 3.96
CA LEU A 13 2.62 6.07 5.10
C LEU A 13 3.73 5.43 5.92
N MET A 14 4.73 4.88 5.25
CA MET A 14 5.86 4.20 5.92
C MET A 14 6.79 5.17 6.61
N ASP A 15 6.99 6.35 6.02
CA ASP A 15 7.88 7.39 6.57
C ASP A 15 7.25 8.15 7.73
N GLY A 16 5.94 8.01 7.93
CA GLY A 16 5.23 8.78 8.93
C GLY A 16 4.99 10.22 8.51
N SER A 17 5.11 10.53 7.23
CA SER A 17 4.83 11.87 6.70
C SER A 17 3.36 12.23 6.85
N ILE A 18 2.49 11.23 6.86
CA ILE A 18 1.07 11.41 7.10
C ILE A 18 0.84 11.23 8.59
N THR A 19 0.64 12.33 9.31
CA THR A 19 0.45 12.31 10.76
C THR A 19 -1.03 12.26 11.16
N ASP A 20 -1.93 12.65 10.26
CA ASP A 20 -3.36 12.63 10.50
C ASP A 20 -3.90 11.24 10.17
N GLU A 21 -4.57 10.62 11.15
CA GLU A 21 -5.18 9.31 10.99
C GLU A 21 -6.20 9.27 9.84
N ALA A 22 -6.99 10.34 9.71
CA ALA A 22 -7.98 10.42 8.65
C ALA A 22 -7.31 10.45 7.27
N GLU A 23 -6.20 11.16 7.13
CA GLU A 23 -5.46 11.19 5.88
C GLU A 23 -4.81 9.83 5.60
N ALA A 24 -4.29 9.18 6.63
CA ALA A 24 -3.71 7.86 6.48
C ALA A 24 -4.77 6.86 6.00
N ASP A 25 -5.96 6.90 6.58
CA ASP A 25 -7.06 6.05 6.17
C ASP A 25 -7.46 6.30 4.73
N ARG A 26 -7.49 7.57 4.32
CA ARG A 26 -7.80 7.92 2.94
C ARG A 26 -6.74 7.39 1.97
N ALA A 27 -5.48 7.50 2.34
CA ALA A 27 -4.40 7.00 1.52
C ALA A 27 -4.49 5.48 1.36
N VAL A 28 -4.74 4.78 2.47
CA VAL A 28 -4.92 3.32 2.43
C VAL A 28 -6.13 2.95 1.58
N ALA A 29 -7.23 3.66 1.74
CA ALA A 29 -8.44 3.40 0.95
C ALA A 29 -8.19 3.63 -0.54
N ALA A 30 -7.46 4.70 -0.89
CA ALA A 30 -7.12 4.98 -2.27
C ALA A 30 -6.24 3.88 -2.87
N LEU A 31 -5.27 3.40 -2.09
CA LEU A 31 -4.41 2.30 -2.53
C LEU A 31 -5.21 1.01 -2.73
N ARG A 32 -6.08 0.71 -1.77
CA ARG A 32 -6.90 -0.49 -1.84
C ARG A 32 -7.79 -0.50 -3.08
N LEU A 33 -8.42 0.63 -3.37
CA LEU A 33 -9.27 0.75 -4.54
C LEU A 33 -8.47 0.83 -5.83
N GLY A 34 -7.40 1.61 -5.82
CA GLY A 34 -6.58 1.83 -7.00
C GLY A 34 -5.82 0.60 -7.44
N LEU A 35 -5.33 -0.19 -6.49
CA LEU A 35 -4.59 -1.42 -6.77
C LEU A 35 -5.47 -2.66 -6.69
N ARG A 36 -6.73 -2.50 -6.29
CA ARG A 36 -7.69 -3.59 -6.12
C ARG A 36 -7.16 -4.67 -5.17
N CYS A 37 -6.44 -4.24 -4.14
CA CYS A 37 -5.86 -5.14 -3.15
C CYS A 37 -6.47 -4.85 -1.78
N PRO A 38 -7.39 -5.69 -1.26
CA PRO A 38 -8.00 -5.46 0.04
C PRO A 38 -7.03 -5.65 1.21
N HIS A 39 -5.88 -6.26 0.95
CA HIS A 39 -4.89 -6.55 1.98
C HIS A 39 -3.72 -5.57 1.98
N ILE A 40 -3.86 -4.42 1.31
CA ILE A 40 -2.75 -3.48 1.20
C ILE A 40 -2.27 -2.99 2.57
N SER A 41 -3.19 -2.79 3.51
CA SER A 41 -2.83 -2.35 4.86
C SER A 41 -1.98 -3.40 5.57
N ASP A 42 -2.28 -4.67 5.36
CA ASP A 42 -1.48 -5.75 5.95
C ASP A 42 -0.06 -5.73 5.39
N TYR A 43 0.08 -5.47 4.11
CA TYR A 43 1.40 -5.39 3.49
C TYR A 43 2.20 -4.19 3.99
N ILE A 44 1.52 -3.10 4.33
CA ILE A 44 2.19 -1.89 4.83
C ILE A 44 2.60 -2.06 6.30
N TYR A 45 1.68 -2.55 7.14
CA TYR A 45 1.86 -2.55 8.59
C TYR A 45 2.32 -3.89 9.17
N TRP A 46 2.04 -4.98 8.49
CA TRP A 46 2.27 -6.33 9.02
C TRP A 46 3.21 -7.15 8.17
N ASP A 47 3.93 -6.51 7.27
CA ASP A 47 4.90 -7.20 6.42
C ASP A 47 6.08 -7.64 7.27
N SER A 48 6.43 -8.92 7.17
CA SER A 48 7.56 -9.49 7.89
C SER A 48 8.88 -9.38 7.11
N ASP A 49 8.87 -8.67 6.00
CA ASP A 49 10.07 -8.47 5.20
C ASP A 49 11.12 -7.72 6.01
N PRO A 50 12.37 -8.24 6.12
CA PRO A 50 13.42 -7.57 6.87
C PRO A 50 13.81 -6.21 6.27
N GLU A 51 13.55 -6.00 4.98
CA GLU A 51 13.82 -4.73 4.31
C GLU A 51 12.55 -4.25 3.59
N PRO A 52 11.54 -3.83 4.35
CA PRO A 52 10.31 -3.37 3.71
C PRO A 52 10.54 -2.08 2.94
N SER A 53 9.98 -1.99 1.75
CA SER A 53 10.05 -0.79 0.94
C SER A 53 8.71 -0.55 0.27
N ALA A 54 8.43 0.72 -0.05
CA ALA A 54 7.20 1.09 -0.72
C ALA A 54 7.06 0.36 -2.06
N GLU A 55 8.16 0.23 -2.78
CA GLU A 55 8.15 -0.47 -4.06
C GLU A 55 7.77 -1.93 -3.92
N LYS A 56 8.33 -2.62 -2.92
CA LYS A 56 7.99 -4.02 -2.66
C LYS A 56 6.53 -4.18 -2.29
N VAL A 57 6.01 -3.30 -1.46
CA VAL A 57 4.61 -3.33 -1.05
C VAL A 57 3.70 -3.18 -2.26
N VAL A 58 3.97 -2.20 -3.10
CA VAL A 58 3.17 -1.94 -4.29
C VAL A 58 3.26 -3.10 -5.27
N ASP A 59 4.45 -3.63 -5.50
CA ASP A 59 4.63 -4.78 -6.40
C ASP A 59 3.86 -5.99 -5.90
N ARG A 60 3.88 -6.24 -4.60
CA ARG A 60 3.13 -7.34 -4.00
C ARG A 60 1.62 -7.13 -4.17
N ALA A 61 1.16 -5.89 -3.95
CA ALA A 61 -0.25 -5.56 -4.09
C ALA A 61 -0.71 -5.70 -5.54
N MET A 62 0.13 -5.30 -6.48
CA MET A 62 -0.20 -5.40 -7.90
C MET A 62 -0.20 -6.85 -8.39
N ALA A 63 0.58 -7.69 -7.75
CA ALA A 63 0.60 -9.12 -8.07
C ALA A 63 -0.59 -9.87 -7.46
N TYR A 64 -1.30 -9.25 -6.53
CA TYR A 64 -2.46 -9.85 -5.88
C TYR A 64 -3.59 -10.05 -6.87
N LYS A 65 -4.15 -11.25 -6.90
CA LYS A 65 -5.29 -11.58 -7.76
C LYS A 65 -6.46 -11.99 -6.87
N PRO A 66 -7.50 -11.17 -6.80
CA PRO A 66 -8.66 -11.48 -5.93
C PRO A 66 -9.44 -12.71 -6.36
N PHE A 67 -9.26 -13.13 -7.61
CA PHE A 67 -9.93 -14.32 -8.12
C PHE A 67 -8.89 -15.34 -8.55
N ALA A 68 -8.97 -16.51 -7.98
CA ALA A 68 -8.15 -17.66 -8.35
C ALA A 68 -8.83 -18.40 -9.50
N LEU A 69 -8.68 -17.91 -10.68
CA LEU A 69 -9.23 -18.56 -11.87
C LEU A 69 -8.18 -19.31 -12.63
#